data_c29426293686d4c2a7057ed67b052817
#
_entry.id   c29426293686d4c2a7057ed67b052817
#
_cell.length_a   1.000
_cell.length_b   1.000
_cell.length_c   1.000
_cell.angle_alpha   90.00
_cell.angle_beta   90.00
_cell.angle_gamma   90.00
#
_symmetry.space_group_name_H-M   'P 1'
#
loop_
_entity.id
_entity.type
_entity.pdbx_description
1 polymer ?
#
loop_
_entity_poly.entity_id
_entity_poly.type
_entity_poly.pdbx_seq_one_letter_code
_entity_poly.pdbx_strand_id
1 'polypeptide(L)'
;IKEWEAEKNFKCSLYLLHGFRKYAKTKNCYYCGMTTRKVFERFRDKKHHIEEIENRICSIYVGSISNIKTPSRKQIMLAEKIITSYLAGVIGEENMLNSTNFYYPNKDVYVINEWRKLDCDSLWLRQPRNAPSNIVPDVLTYHYENCNDIDLFGCKKLRRLL
;
A
#
# COMPACT_ATOMS: atom_id res chain seq x y z
N ILE A 1 13.56 -8.66 -2.51
CA ILE A 1 13.00 -7.55 -3.35
C ILE A 1 13.84 -7.34 -4.60
N LYS A 2 15.15 -7.15 -4.49
CA LYS A 2 16.04 -6.85 -5.64
C LYS A 2 15.94 -7.91 -6.75
N GLU A 3 16.03 -9.18 -6.41
CA GLU A 3 15.93 -10.30 -7.34
C GLU A 3 14.55 -10.37 -7.99
N TRP A 4 13.51 -10.30 -7.18
CA TRP A 4 12.13 -10.31 -7.65
C TRP A 4 11.81 -9.12 -8.57
N GLU A 5 12.27 -7.92 -8.27
CA GLU A 5 12.08 -6.76 -9.14
C GLU A 5 12.85 -6.88 -10.46
N ALA A 6 13.99 -7.57 -10.47
CA ALA A 6 14.74 -7.81 -11.70
C ALA A 6 13.97 -8.69 -12.68
N GLU A 7 13.23 -9.68 -12.16
CA GLU A 7 12.39 -10.57 -12.97
C GLU A 7 11.12 -9.89 -13.48
N LYS A 8 10.45 -9.10 -12.64
CA LYS A 8 9.14 -8.51 -12.94
C LYS A 8 9.19 -7.24 -13.79
N ASN A 9 10.33 -6.54 -13.82
CA ASN A 9 10.56 -5.33 -14.61
C ASN A 9 9.45 -4.26 -14.49
N PHE A 10 8.96 -4.02 -13.28
CA PHE A 10 7.96 -2.97 -13.04
C PHE A 10 8.56 -1.58 -13.27
N LYS A 11 7.82 -0.74 -14.01
CA LYS A 11 8.22 0.66 -14.28
C LYS A 11 7.72 1.65 -13.23
N CYS A 12 6.59 1.33 -12.62
CA CYS A 12 5.99 2.13 -11.55
C CYS A 12 5.49 1.18 -10.49
N SER A 13 5.86 1.40 -9.25
CA SER A 13 5.50 0.52 -8.14
C SER A 13 4.92 1.31 -6.97
N LEU A 14 3.95 0.68 -6.32
CA LEU A 14 3.53 1.02 -4.97
C LEU A 14 4.26 0.13 -4.00
N TYR A 15 4.50 0.61 -2.79
CA TYR A 15 4.98 -0.21 -1.71
C TYR A 15 4.36 0.23 -0.38
N LEU A 16 4.10 -0.76 0.46
CA LEU A 16 3.60 -0.56 1.81
C LEU A 16 4.59 -1.19 2.78
N LEU A 17 5.09 -0.40 3.70
CA LEU A 17 5.93 -0.85 4.81
C LEU A 17 5.08 -0.94 6.07
N HIS A 18 5.28 -1.99 6.84
CA HIS A 18 4.72 -2.16 8.16
C HIS A 18 5.83 -2.61 9.11
N GLY A 19 5.92 -1.97 10.25
CA GLY A 19 6.91 -2.31 11.25
C GLY A 19 6.71 -1.55 12.55
N PHE A 20 7.79 -1.43 13.32
CA PHE A 20 7.80 -0.65 14.56
C PHE A 20 8.76 0.52 14.39
N ARG A 21 8.38 1.67 14.92
CA ARG A 21 9.29 2.83 14.94
C ARG A 21 10.59 2.49 15.65
N LYS A 22 11.69 2.96 15.11
CA LYS A 22 13.06 2.63 15.52
C LYS A 22 13.30 2.73 17.02
N TYR A 23 12.77 3.72 17.67
CA TYR A 23 12.97 4.00 19.10
C TYR A 23 11.73 3.70 19.97
N ALA A 24 10.66 3.16 19.39
CA ALA A 24 9.45 2.81 20.10
C ALA A 24 9.31 1.29 20.23
N LYS A 25 9.19 0.76 21.46
CA LYS A 25 9.17 -0.70 21.69
C LYS A 25 7.94 -1.41 21.12
N THR A 26 6.80 -0.75 21.06
CA THR A 26 5.51 -1.37 20.74
C THR A 26 4.67 -0.63 19.72
N LYS A 27 5.09 0.56 19.28
CA LYS A 27 4.27 1.38 18.39
C LYS A 27 4.43 0.91 16.94
N ASN A 28 3.39 0.26 16.41
CA ASN A 28 3.29 -0.03 14.99
C ASN A 28 3.33 1.25 14.17
N CYS A 29 3.96 1.18 13.01
CA CYS A 29 3.93 2.25 12.03
C CYS A 29 3.83 1.70 10.61
N TYR A 30 3.24 2.52 9.75
CA TYR A 30 2.99 2.21 8.35
C TYR A 30 3.52 3.33 7.47
N TYR A 31 3.98 2.97 6.30
CA TYR A 31 4.35 3.92 5.26
C TYR A 31 3.91 3.39 3.91
N CYS A 32 3.08 4.14 3.21
CA CYS A 32 2.72 3.87 1.82
C CYS A 32 3.48 4.83 0.92
N GLY A 33 4.10 4.33 -0.12
CA GLY A 33 4.85 5.15 -1.07
C GLY A 33 4.79 4.62 -2.49
N MET A 34 5.17 5.47 -3.43
CA MET A 34 5.30 5.12 -4.83
C MET A 34 6.68 5.46 -5.37
N THR A 35 7.08 4.77 -6.43
CA THR A 35 8.30 5.07 -7.15
C THR A 35 8.15 4.77 -8.64
N THR A 36 8.83 5.57 -9.46
CA THR A 36 9.01 5.30 -10.90
C THR A 36 10.28 4.53 -11.20
N ARG A 37 11.10 4.30 -10.17
CA ARG A 37 12.31 3.48 -10.19
C ARG A 37 12.03 2.13 -9.54
N LYS A 38 13.03 1.27 -9.43
CA LYS A 38 12.95 0.05 -8.61
C LYS A 38 12.74 0.40 -7.14
N VAL A 39 11.89 -0.33 -6.45
CA VAL A 39 11.63 -0.12 -5.01
C VAL A 39 12.90 -0.31 -4.19
N PHE A 40 13.73 -1.28 -4.56
CA PHE A 40 15.03 -1.49 -3.91
C PHE A 40 15.96 -0.26 -4.01
N GLU A 41 15.97 0.42 -5.15
CA GLU A 41 16.74 1.67 -5.31
C GLU A 41 16.15 2.79 -4.47
N ARG A 42 14.82 2.90 -4.44
CA ARG A 42 14.11 3.89 -3.63
C ARG A 42 14.40 3.75 -2.14
N PHE A 43 14.51 2.52 -1.63
CA PHE A 43 14.84 2.27 -0.23
C PHE A 43 16.28 2.67 0.16
N ARG A 44 17.15 2.86 -0.80
CA ARG A 44 18.52 3.33 -0.59
C ARG A 44 18.68 4.85 -0.63
N ASP A 45 17.60 5.57 -0.94
CA ASP A 45 17.67 7.03 -0.91
C ASP A 45 17.91 7.52 0.52
N LYS A 46 18.80 8.48 0.67
CA LYS A 46 19.04 9.15 1.95
C LYS A 46 17.74 9.77 2.46
N LYS A 47 17.49 9.65 3.75
CA LYS A 47 16.28 10.15 4.42
C LYS A 47 14.98 9.47 3.96
N HIS A 48 15.04 8.24 3.45
CA HIS A 48 13.84 7.47 3.21
C HIS A 48 13.23 7.02 4.56
N HIS A 49 11.90 7.03 4.65
CA HIS A 49 11.19 6.62 5.87
C HIS A 49 11.47 5.18 6.33
N ILE A 50 12.05 4.34 5.48
CA ILE A 50 12.51 3.02 5.87
C ILE A 50 13.55 3.08 7.00
N GLU A 51 14.35 4.15 7.07
CA GLU A 51 15.35 4.36 8.14
C GLU A 51 14.71 4.49 9.53
N GLU A 52 13.42 4.90 9.59
CA GLU A 52 12.68 5.03 10.84
C GLU A 52 12.22 3.68 11.42
N ILE A 53 12.19 2.62 10.57
CA ILE A 53 11.74 1.27 10.92
C ILE A 53 12.76 0.19 10.59
N GLU A 54 13.90 0.52 10.01
CA GLU A 54 14.84 -0.37 9.32
C GLU A 54 15.12 -1.70 10.02
N ASN A 55 15.40 -1.67 11.30
CA ASN A 55 15.74 -2.89 12.06
C ASN A 55 14.51 -3.60 12.64
N ARG A 56 13.29 -3.14 12.31
CA ARG A 56 12.04 -3.62 12.91
C ARG A 56 10.91 -3.72 11.90
N ILE A 57 11.27 -3.94 10.63
CA ILE A 57 10.32 -4.17 9.56
C ILE A 57 9.65 -5.53 9.78
N CYS A 58 8.30 -5.54 9.81
CA CYS A 58 7.50 -6.75 9.89
C CYS A 58 7.09 -7.25 8.52
N SER A 59 6.75 -6.33 7.61
CA SER A 59 6.26 -6.66 6.28
C SER A 59 6.58 -5.58 5.27
N ILE A 60 6.89 -6.01 4.06
CA ILE A 60 7.00 -5.15 2.88
C ILE A 60 6.09 -5.73 1.81
N TYR A 61 5.17 -4.92 1.31
CA TYR A 61 4.34 -5.26 0.17
C TYR A 61 4.75 -4.38 -1.01
N VAL A 62 4.88 -4.98 -2.17
CA VAL A 62 5.22 -4.27 -3.41
C VAL A 62 4.19 -4.62 -4.47
N GLY A 63 3.69 -3.64 -5.17
CA GLY A 63 2.67 -3.82 -6.18
C GLY A 63 2.82 -2.90 -7.36
N SER A 64 2.14 -3.24 -8.44
CA SER A 64 1.96 -2.41 -9.62
C SER A 64 0.52 -2.50 -10.09
N ILE A 65 0.11 -1.61 -10.99
CA ILE A 65 -1.22 -1.70 -11.62
C ILE A 65 -1.17 -2.77 -12.70
N SER A 66 -1.91 -3.89 -12.49
CA SER A 66 -1.82 -5.09 -13.32
C SER A 66 -2.46 -4.95 -14.70
N ASN A 67 -3.57 -4.24 -14.81
CA ASN A 67 -4.37 -4.16 -16.05
C ASN A 67 -3.88 -3.10 -17.04
N ILE A 68 -2.77 -2.45 -16.75
CA ILE A 68 -2.21 -1.39 -17.57
C ILE A 68 -0.76 -1.75 -17.90
N LYS A 69 -0.47 -1.97 -19.16
CA LYS A 69 0.87 -2.34 -19.65
C LYS A 69 1.95 -1.33 -19.22
N THR A 70 1.57 -0.06 -19.16
CA THR A 70 2.47 1.02 -18.70
C THR A 70 1.65 2.01 -17.87
N PRO A 71 1.53 1.78 -16.56
CA PRO A 71 0.80 2.71 -15.69
C PRO A 71 1.49 4.06 -15.66
N SER A 72 0.71 5.12 -15.75
CA SER A 72 1.22 6.48 -15.62
C SER A 72 1.54 6.79 -14.16
N ARG A 73 2.49 7.71 -13.95
CA ARG A 73 2.80 8.22 -12.61
C ARG A 73 1.55 8.74 -11.89
N LYS A 74 0.63 9.39 -12.62
CA LYS A 74 -0.62 9.92 -12.04
C LYS A 74 -1.52 8.81 -11.47
N GLN A 75 -1.62 7.68 -12.17
CA GLN A 75 -2.44 6.54 -11.71
C GLN A 75 -1.87 5.91 -10.44
N ILE A 76 -0.56 5.66 -10.41
CA ILE A 76 0.11 5.12 -9.22
C ILE A 76 0.02 6.11 -8.04
N MET A 77 0.22 7.40 -8.29
CA MET A 77 0.10 8.43 -7.27
C MET A 77 -1.32 8.53 -6.70
N LEU A 78 -2.34 8.35 -7.53
CA LEU A 78 -3.73 8.31 -7.06
C LEU A 78 -3.98 7.11 -6.14
N ALA A 79 -3.51 5.93 -6.52
CA ALA A 79 -3.63 4.73 -5.70
C ALA A 79 -2.87 4.86 -4.38
N GLU A 80 -1.63 5.38 -4.41
CA GLU A 80 -0.85 5.69 -3.20
C GLU A 80 -1.64 6.58 -2.24
N LYS A 81 -2.16 7.69 -2.74
CA LYS A 81 -2.86 8.67 -1.92
C LYS A 81 -4.13 8.12 -1.30
N ILE A 82 -4.93 7.38 -2.05
CA ILE A 82 -6.16 6.76 -1.55
C ILE A 82 -5.85 5.71 -0.48
N ILE A 83 -4.86 4.86 -0.70
CA ILE A 83 -4.44 3.86 0.30
C ILE A 83 -3.90 4.56 1.55
N THR A 84 -3.11 5.61 1.40
CA THR A 84 -2.57 6.38 2.53
C THR A 84 -3.68 7.03 3.34
N SER A 85 -4.65 7.68 2.69
CA SER A 85 -5.78 8.33 3.36
C SER A 85 -6.67 7.31 4.08
N TYR A 86 -6.93 6.16 3.45
CA TYR A 86 -7.66 5.07 4.09
C TYR A 86 -6.94 4.55 5.34
N LEU A 87 -5.65 4.27 5.23
CA LEU A 87 -4.86 3.78 6.36
C LEU A 87 -4.84 4.79 7.50
N ALA A 88 -4.65 6.06 7.21
CA ALA A 88 -4.68 7.11 8.22
C ALA A 88 -6.02 7.15 8.99
N GLY A 89 -7.13 6.99 8.29
CA GLY A 89 -8.46 6.92 8.91
C GLY A 89 -8.68 5.68 9.77
N VAL A 90 -8.09 4.54 9.41
CA VAL A 90 -8.32 3.26 10.13
C VAL A 90 -7.35 3.04 11.28
N ILE A 91 -6.09 3.41 11.11
CA ILE A 91 -5.04 3.11 12.11
C ILE A 91 -4.58 4.35 12.88
N GLY A 92 -5.05 5.54 12.51
CA GLY A 92 -4.65 6.84 13.05
C GLY A 92 -3.44 7.43 12.32
N GLU A 93 -3.49 8.74 12.07
CA GLU A 93 -2.42 9.48 11.41
C GLU A 93 -1.09 9.38 12.16
N GLU A 94 -1.14 9.31 13.49
CA GLU A 94 0.04 9.18 14.35
C GLU A 94 0.81 7.87 14.16
N ASN A 95 0.18 6.86 13.54
CA ASN A 95 0.79 5.59 13.18
C ASN A 95 1.28 5.55 11.74
N MET A 96 1.03 6.60 10.97
CA MET A 96 1.61 6.76 9.63
C MET A 96 2.96 7.47 9.70
N LEU A 97 3.88 7.06 8.85
CA LEU A 97 5.13 7.79 8.58
C LEU A 97 4.97 8.78 7.41
N ASN A 98 3.85 8.72 6.73
CA ASN A 98 3.48 9.71 5.72
C ASN A 98 3.11 11.02 6.43
N SER A 99 3.99 12.00 6.40
CA SER A 99 3.82 13.28 7.10
C SER A 99 2.87 14.25 6.39
N THR A 100 2.57 13.99 5.14
CA THR A 100 1.70 14.84 4.30
C THR A 100 1.01 13.97 3.25
N ASN A 101 -0.08 14.48 2.67
CA ASN A 101 -0.75 13.90 1.50
C ASN A 101 -1.92 12.97 1.78
N PHE A 102 -2.74 13.30 2.77
CA PHE A 102 -4.10 12.81 2.72
C PHE A 102 -4.80 13.54 1.57
N TYR A 103 -5.16 12.80 0.56
CA TYR A 103 -5.73 13.35 -0.66
C TYR A 103 -7.09 12.75 -0.92
N TYR A 104 -8.05 13.64 -1.04
CA TYR A 104 -9.42 13.30 -1.37
C TYR A 104 -9.71 13.78 -2.79
N PRO A 105 -9.74 12.89 -3.77
CA PRO A 105 -10.02 13.28 -5.15
C PRO A 105 -11.47 13.77 -5.29
N ASN A 106 -11.72 14.58 -6.32
CA ASN A 106 -13.06 15.10 -6.65
C ASN A 106 -13.87 14.15 -7.52
N LYS A 107 -13.69 12.85 -7.36
CA LYS A 107 -14.41 11.79 -8.07
C LYS A 107 -14.26 10.48 -7.33
N ASP A 108 -15.17 9.56 -7.61
CA ASP A 108 -15.08 8.20 -7.10
C ASP A 108 -13.82 7.49 -7.57
N VAL A 109 -13.22 6.74 -6.67
CA VAL A 109 -12.03 5.94 -6.95
C VAL A 109 -12.22 4.52 -6.44
N TYR A 110 -11.87 3.55 -7.26
CA TYR A 110 -11.93 2.13 -6.95
C TYR A 110 -10.52 1.55 -7.05
N VAL A 111 -10.05 0.94 -5.96
CA VAL A 111 -8.78 0.21 -5.92
C VAL A 111 -9.09 -1.25 -5.65
N ILE A 112 -8.77 -2.11 -6.59
CA ILE A 112 -8.92 -3.56 -6.46
C ILE A 112 -7.53 -4.15 -6.30
N ASN A 113 -7.30 -4.82 -5.18
CA ASN A 113 -6.02 -5.39 -4.80
C ASN A 113 -5.99 -6.89 -5.07
N GLU A 114 -5.10 -7.33 -5.93
CA GLU A 114 -4.77 -8.74 -6.11
C GLU A 114 -3.52 -9.08 -5.31
N TRP A 115 -3.71 -9.75 -4.19
CA TRP A 115 -2.60 -10.15 -3.34
C TRP A 115 -1.99 -11.46 -3.83
N ARG A 116 -0.68 -11.45 -4.09
CA ARG A 116 0.07 -12.61 -4.55
C ARG A 116 1.22 -12.92 -3.61
N LYS A 117 1.60 -14.18 -3.53
CA LYS A 117 2.81 -14.58 -2.83
C LYS A 117 4.04 -14.20 -3.66
N LEU A 118 5.13 -13.87 -2.96
CA LEU A 118 6.38 -13.48 -3.60
C LEU A 118 7.02 -14.62 -4.40
N ASP A 119 6.92 -15.82 -3.88
CA ASP A 119 7.65 -17.02 -4.34
C ASP A 119 7.01 -17.76 -5.51
N CYS A 120 5.71 -17.62 -5.71
CA CYS A 120 4.99 -18.44 -6.68
C CYS A 120 3.93 -17.72 -7.52
N ASP A 121 3.86 -16.40 -7.44
CA ASP A 121 2.85 -15.59 -8.15
C ASP A 121 1.38 -16.03 -7.92
N SER A 122 1.16 -17.01 -7.05
CA SER A 122 -0.17 -17.49 -6.74
C SER A 122 -0.93 -16.47 -5.92
N LEU A 123 -2.23 -16.37 -6.20
CA LEU A 123 -3.12 -15.56 -5.38
C LEU A 123 -3.21 -16.13 -3.95
N TRP A 124 -3.36 -15.27 -2.98
CA TRP A 124 -3.70 -15.68 -1.63
C TRP A 124 -5.13 -16.25 -1.63
N LEU A 125 -5.25 -17.58 -1.69
CA LEU A 125 -6.54 -18.27 -1.75
C LEU A 125 -7.26 -18.29 -0.40
N ARG A 126 -6.50 -18.35 0.68
CA ARG A 126 -7.02 -18.24 2.05
C ARG A 126 -6.38 -17.04 2.71
N GLN A 127 -7.16 -16.32 3.48
CA GLN A 127 -6.67 -15.19 4.24
C GLN A 127 -6.16 -15.69 5.61
N PRO A 128 -4.86 -15.94 5.76
CA PRO A 128 -4.30 -16.23 7.06
C PRO A 128 -4.46 -15.01 7.96
N ARG A 129 -4.23 -15.17 9.26
CA ARG A 129 -4.35 -14.09 10.25
C ARG A 129 -3.57 -12.83 9.85
N ASN A 130 -2.47 -12.99 9.12
CA ASN A 130 -1.57 -11.92 8.66
C ASN A 130 -1.75 -11.59 7.17
N ALA A 131 -2.90 -11.86 6.59
CA ALA A 131 -3.12 -11.56 5.19
C ALA A 131 -3.01 -10.06 4.92
N PRO A 132 -2.43 -9.66 3.76
CA PRO A 132 -2.36 -8.25 3.36
C PRO A 132 -3.72 -7.55 3.36
N SER A 133 -4.79 -8.26 3.01
CA SER A 133 -6.17 -7.75 3.03
C SER A 133 -6.71 -7.40 4.43
N ASN A 134 -5.99 -7.73 5.49
CA ASN A 134 -6.31 -7.24 6.84
C ASN A 134 -5.75 -5.84 7.08
N ILE A 135 -4.82 -5.39 6.25
CA ILE A 135 -4.21 -4.06 6.32
C ILE A 135 -4.88 -3.15 5.29
N VAL A 136 -4.91 -3.58 4.02
CA VAL A 136 -5.61 -2.90 2.93
C VAL A 136 -6.64 -3.86 2.35
N PRO A 137 -7.93 -3.51 2.26
CA PRO A 137 -8.98 -4.40 1.80
C PRO A 137 -8.76 -4.84 0.35
N ASP A 138 -9.32 -5.98 -0.03
CA ASP A 138 -9.26 -6.46 -1.43
C ASP A 138 -9.93 -5.48 -2.39
N VAL A 139 -11.01 -4.84 -1.96
CA VAL A 139 -11.65 -3.73 -2.69
C VAL A 139 -11.77 -2.55 -1.75
N LEU A 140 -11.15 -1.47 -2.13
CA LEU A 140 -11.25 -0.17 -1.48
C LEU A 140 -11.95 0.80 -2.42
N THR A 141 -13.07 1.34 -1.99
CA THR A 141 -13.82 2.36 -2.74
C THR A 141 -13.76 3.67 -1.98
N TYR A 142 -13.56 4.75 -2.70
CA TYR A 142 -13.70 6.11 -2.20
C TYR A 142 -14.87 6.76 -2.93
N HIS A 143 -15.81 7.34 -2.19
CA HIS A 143 -17.02 7.99 -2.72
C HIS A 143 -16.96 9.49 -2.49
N TYR A 144 -16.80 10.22 -3.58
CA TYR A 144 -16.65 11.67 -3.54
C TYR A 144 -17.88 12.40 -3.01
N GLU A 145 -19.06 11.94 -3.40
CA GLU A 145 -20.33 12.56 -3.00
C GLU A 145 -20.63 12.44 -1.50
N ASN A 146 -20.01 11.45 -0.84
CA ASN A 146 -20.13 11.23 0.60
C ASN A 146 -19.09 11.98 1.43
N CYS A 147 -18.47 13.03 0.87
CA CYS A 147 -17.39 13.77 1.53
C CYS A 147 -17.74 14.38 2.90
N ASN A 148 -19.02 14.46 3.23
CA ASN A 148 -19.51 14.96 4.52
C ASN A 148 -19.96 13.86 5.48
N ASP A 149 -19.91 12.59 5.07
CA ASP A 149 -20.34 11.44 5.84
C ASP A 149 -19.15 10.59 6.31
N ILE A 150 -19.39 9.87 7.42
CA ILE A 150 -18.40 9.01 8.08
C ILE A 150 -17.90 7.88 7.17
N ASP A 151 -18.63 7.54 6.10
CA ASP A 151 -18.34 6.42 5.21
C ASP A 151 -17.71 6.85 3.87
N LEU A 152 -16.63 7.65 3.93
CA LEU A 152 -15.85 7.99 2.72
C LEU A 152 -15.29 6.77 2.00
N PHE A 153 -15.04 5.70 2.75
CA PHE A 153 -14.42 4.49 2.23
C PHE A 153 -15.32 3.27 2.42
N GLY A 154 -15.62 2.61 1.32
CA GLY A 154 -16.20 1.26 1.33
C GLY A 154 -15.11 0.19 1.24
N CYS A 155 -15.23 -0.84 2.05
CA CYS A 155 -14.26 -1.94 2.13
C CYS A 155 -14.92 -3.27 1.88
N LYS A 156 -14.41 -4.06 0.94
CA LYS A 156 -14.87 -5.43 0.71
C LYS A 156 -13.70 -6.39 0.63
N LYS A 157 -13.90 -7.57 1.23
CA LYS A 157 -13.02 -8.72 1.01
C LYS A 157 -13.63 -9.57 -0.10
N LEU A 158 -12.85 -9.87 -1.12
CA LEU A 158 -13.30 -10.77 -2.18
C LEU A 158 -13.35 -12.19 -1.61
N ARG A 159 -14.53 -12.81 -1.65
CA ARG A 159 -14.63 -14.25 -1.47
C ARG A 159 -14.04 -14.88 -2.73
N ARG A 160 -12.85 -15.41 -2.60
CA ARG A 160 -12.25 -16.19 -3.68
C ARG A 160 -12.97 -17.53 -3.70
N LEU A 161 -13.70 -17.76 -4.77
CA LEU A 161 -14.26 -19.06 -5.06
C LEU A 161 -13.07 -20.02 -5.23
N LEU A 162 -13.09 -21.08 -4.47
CA LEU A 162 -12.15 -22.20 -4.56
C LEU A 162 -12.44 -23.00 -5.83
#